data_8fcf0640b0466099ac9add5b70c065fb
#
_entry.id   8fcf0640b0466099ac9add5b70c065fb
#
_cell.length_a   1.000
_cell.length_b   1.000
_cell.length_c   1.000
_cell.angle_alpha   90.00
_cell.angle_beta   90.00
_cell.angle_gamma   90.00
#
_symmetry.space_group_name_H-M   'P 1'
#
loop_
_entity.id
_entity.type
_entity.pdbx_description
1 polymer ?
#
loop_
_entity_poly.entity_id
_entity_poly.type
_entity_poly.pdbx_seq_one_letter_code
_entity_poly.pdbx_strand_id
1 'polypeptide(L)'
;MKIFKNKKSLINEISGLKKIAFVPTMGALHKGHISLINKAKKKSNEILVSIYINPKQFNSRKDFNKYPRKLIKDIKILKKIKIKYLYIPTYKDIYSFNPKNKIYLNSFSKILCGKFRPYHFKGVLNVVNRFIEIIKPKFIYLGMKDFQQLSLIKSHVNKKNIKTKIISCPTVREKNGLAISSRNSKLNNNHIKCAGKIYKYLKNNKKLI
;
A
#
# COMPACT_ATOMS: atom_id res chain seq x y z
N MET A 1 9.53 -1.41 18.83
CA MET A 1 8.75 -1.96 17.70
C MET A 1 8.59 -3.47 17.89
N LYS A 2 7.36 -3.95 18.08
CA LYS A 2 7.02 -5.39 18.11
C LYS A 2 6.86 -5.88 16.65
N ILE A 3 7.41 -7.05 16.34
CA ILE A 3 7.40 -7.63 14.97
C ILE A 3 6.64 -8.96 15.02
N PHE A 4 5.61 -9.07 14.18
CA PHE A 4 4.76 -10.26 14.08
C PHE A 4 4.96 -10.94 12.74
N LYS A 5 5.26 -12.24 12.75
CA LYS A 5 5.45 -13.07 11.54
C LYS A 5 4.28 -14.01 11.28
N ASN A 6 3.31 -14.07 12.19
CA ASN A 6 2.10 -14.87 12.03
C ASN A 6 0.85 -14.12 12.49
N LYS A 7 -0.30 -14.54 11.96
CA LYS A 7 -1.60 -13.92 12.21
C LYS A 7 -2.04 -14.03 13.66
N LYS A 8 -1.84 -15.16 14.31
CA LYS A 8 -2.32 -15.43 15.67
C LYS A 8 -1.66 -14.49 16.68
N SER A 9 -0.32 -14.37 16.66
CA SER A 9 0.42 -13.49 17.57
C SER A 9 0.09 -12.02 17.35
N LEU A 10 -0.13 -11.59 16.07
CA LEU A 10 -0.59 -10.24 15.78
C LEU A 10 -1.96 -9.98 16.43
N ILE A 11 -2.95 -10.84 16.16
CA ILE A 11 -4.32 -10.65 16.65
C ILE A 11 -4.34 -10.59 18.18
N ASN A 12 -3.60 -11.47 18.88
CA ASN A 12 -3.52 -11.45 20.33
C ASN A 12 -2.99 -10.12 20.89
N GLU A 13 -1.97 -9.54 20.24
CA GLU A 13 -1.39 -8.27 20.69
C GLU A 13 -2.30 -7.06 20.41
N ILE A 14 -3.00 -7.05 19.28
CA ILE A 14 -3.81 -5.90 18.89
C ILE A 14 -5.28 -6.01 19.31
N SER A 15 -5.68 -7.13 19.92
CA SER A 15 -7.03 -7.31 20.46
C SER A 15 -7.30 -6.22 21.52
N GLY A 16 -8.44 -5.56 21.42
CA GLY A 16 -8.79 -4.44 22.31
C GLY A 16 -8.32 -3.07 21.87
N LEU A 17 -7.42 -2.95 20.86
CA LEU A 17 -7.01 -1.66 20.34
C LEU A 17 -8.10 -1.03 19.45
N LYS A 18 -8.60 0.16 19.85
CA LYS A 18 -9.75 0.81 19.17
C LYS A 18 -9.39 1.72 17.99
N LYS A 19 -8.13 2.17 17.89
CA LYS A 19 -7.73 3.21 16.90
C LYS A 19 -6.51 2.82 16.07
N ILE A 20 -6.42 1.58 15.61
CA ILE A 20 -5.28 1.15 14.78
C ILE A 20 -5.27 1.95 13.47
N ALA A 21 -4.13 2.61 13.18
CA ALA A 21 -3.82 3.20 11.89
C ALA A 21 -2.90 2.26 11.11
N PHE A 22 -3.40 1.73 10.02
CA PHE A 22 -2.70 0.74 9.20
C PHE A 22 -2.08 1.34 7.95
N VAL A 23 -0.84 1.01 7.68
CA VAL A 23 -0.10 1.40 6.47
C VAL A 23 0.38 0.13 5.76
N PRO A 24 -0.39 -0.40 4.79
CA PRO A 24 0.05 -1.55 4.00
C PRO A 24 1.19 -1.18 3.06
N THR A 25 2.25 -2.00 3.04
CA THR A 25 3.37 -1.84 2.12
C THR A 25 3.84 -3.20 1.56
N MET A 26 4.57 -3.14 0.46
CA MET A 26 5.29 -4.30 -0.07
C MET A 26 6.79 -4.27 0.26
N GLY A 27 7.21 -3.44 1.21
CA GLY A 27 8.63 -3.23 1.54
C GLY A 27 9.36 -2.33 0.55
N ALA A 28 10.71 -2.34 0.60
CA ALA A 28 11.59 -1.39 -0.08
C ALA A 28 11.17 0.06 0.22
N LEU A 29 11.08 0.37 1.52
CA LEU A 29 10.53 1.61 2.03
C LEU A 29 11.31 2.82 1.54
N HIS A 30 10.57 3.90 1.23
CA HIS A 30 11.09 5.16 0.73
C HIS A 30 10.31 6.35 1.31
N LYS A 31 10.72 7.58 1.03
CA LYS A 31 10.11 8.84 1.53
C LYS A 31 8.58 8.86 1.35
N GLY A 32 8.05 8.30 0.27
CA GLY A 32 6.61 8.16 0.06
C GLY A 32 5.92 7.33 1.14
N HIS A 33 6.45 6.17 1.51
CA HIS A 33 5.92 5.35 2.61
C HIS A 33 6.05 6.06 3.96
N ILE A 34 7.17 6.74 4.19
CA ILE A 34 7.40 7.50 5.43
C ILE A 34 6.37 8.62 5.57
N SER A 35 5.99 9.29 4.49
CA SER A 35 4.96 10.33 4.53
C SER A 35 3.59 9.80 4.95
N LEU A 36 3.20 8.58 4.50
CA LEU A 36 1.97 7.90 4.95
C LEU A 36 2.01 7.63 6.46
N ILE A 37 3.13 7.09 6.93
CA ILE A 37 3.34 6.76 8.34
C ILE A 37 3.29 8.03 9.21
N ASN A 38 3.96 9.11 8.79
CA ASN A 38 3.95 10.37 9.52
C ASN A 38 2.55 11.00 9.56
N LYS A 39 1.76 10.85 8.50
CA LYS A 39 0.36 11.27 8.49
C LYS A 39 -0.50 10.41 9.43
N ALA A 40 -0.24 9.12 9.50
CA ALA A 40 -0.91 8.20 10.41
C ALA A 40 -0.63 8.56 11.88
N LYS A 41 0.61 8.91 12.23
CA LYS A 41 1.03 9.33 13.58
C LYS A 41 0.27 10.55 14.10
N LYS A 42 -0.17 11.45 13.23
CA LYS A 42 -0.97 12.62 13.63
C LYS A 42 -2.38 12.26 14.09
N LYS A 43 -2.85 11.03 13.84
CA LYS A 43 -4.23 10.60 14.13
C LYS A 43 -4.33 9.41 15.08
N SER A 44 -3.23 8.70 15.31
CA SER A 44 -3.19 7.50 16.17
C SER A 44 -1.79 7.25 16.71
N ASN A 45 -1.70 6.75 17.93
CA ASN A 45 -0.47 6.23 18.52
C ASN A 45 -0.28 4.73 18.19
N GLU A 46 -1.32 4.04 17.72
CA GLU A 46 -1.32 2.63 17.39
C GLU A 46 -1.07 2.44 15.89
N ILE A 47 0.20 2.63 15.47
CA ILE A 47 0.60 2.49 14.07
C ILE A 47 1.03 1.05 13.80
N LEU A 48 0.35 0.42 12.85
CA LEU A 48 0.72 -0.89 12.32
C LEU A 48 1.14 -0.74 10.86
N VAL A 49 2.33 -1.17 10.53
CA VAL A 49 2.84 -1.25 9.15
C VAL A 49 2.90 -2.72 8.76
N SER A 50 2.49 -3.08 7.54
CA SER A 50 2.81 -4.40 6.99
C SER A 50 3.88 -4.33 5.92
N ILE A 51 4.68 -5.40 5.84
CA ILE A 51 5.57 -5.66 4.70
C ILE A 51 5.16 -7.02 4.13
N TYR A 52 4.43 -7.00 3.00
CA TYR A 52 3.98 -8.21 2.34
C TYR A 52 3.95 -8.05 0.82
N ILE A 53 4.81 -8.79 0.14
CA ILE A 53 4.84 -8.82 -1.33
C ILE A 53 3.80 -9.85 -1.79
N ASN A 54 2.61 -9.36 -2.13
CA ASN A 54 1.49 -10.21 -2.49
C ASN A 54 1.64 -10.78 -3.90
N PRO A 55 1.82 -12.10 -4.08
CA PRO A 55 2.01 -12.68 -5.42
C PRO A 55 0.79 -12.50 -6.32
N LYS A 56 -0.43 -12.50 -5.76
CA LYS A 56 -1.70 -12.43 -6.52
C LYS A 56 -1.97 -11.08 -7.19
N GLN A 57 -1.17 -10.04 -6.93
CA GLN A 57 -1.30 -8.74 -7.60
C GLN A 57 -0.29 -8.50 -8.72
N PHE A 58 0.57 -9.46 -9.00
CA PHE A 58 1.53 -9.40 -10.10
C PHE A 58 0.99 -10.15 -11.33
N ASN A 59 1.04 -9.53 -12.49
CA ASN A 59 0.66 -10.15 -13.76
C ASN A 59 1.79 -10.98 -14.37
N SER A 60 3.03 -10.75 -13.96
CA SER A 60 4.22 -11.42 -14.44
C SER A 60 5.02 -11.98 -13.27
N ARG A 61 5.35 -13.28 -13.37
CA ARG A 61 6.28 -13.94 -12.44
C ARG A 61 7.66 -13.26 -12.44
N LYS A 62 8.09 -12.75 -13.60
CA LYS A 62 9.33 -11.98 -13.74
C LYS A 62 9.31 -10.69 -12.91
N ASP A 63 8.20 -9.91 -12.92
CA ASP A 63 8.07 -8.70 -12.09
C ASP A 63 8.01 -9.05 -10.59
N PHE A 64 7.30 -10.11 -10.21
CA PHE A 64 7.26 -10.59 -8.83
C PHE A 64 8.65 -10.99 -8.31
N ASN A 65 9.41 -11.75 -9.10
CA ASN A 65 10.75 -12.21 -8.72
C ASN A 65 11.75 -11.05 -8.63
N LYS A 66 11.64 -10.07 -9.55
CA LYS A 66 12.50 -8.87 -9.59
C LYS A 66 12.03 -7.75 -8.64
N TYR A 67 10.95 -7.95 -7.89
CA TYR A 67 10.50 -6.93 -6.95
C TYR A 67 11.51 -6.77 -5.79
N PRO A 68 11.92 -5.53 -5.44
CA PRO A 68 12.98 -5.32 -4.46
C PRO A 68 12.58 -5.79 -3.06
N ARG A 69 13.44 -6.61 -2.45
CA ARG A 69 13.27 -7.15 -1.10
C ARG A 69 14.41 -6.63 -0.21
N LYS A 70 14.11 -5.64 0.65
CA LYS A 70 15.09 -4.95 1.50
C LYS A 70 14.69 -4.99 2.97
N LEU A 71 14.21 -6.16 3.45
CA LEU A 71 13.55 -6.30 4.76
C LEU A 71 14.40 -5.75 5.92
N ILE A 72 15.69 -6.08 5.99
CA ILE A 72 16.56 -5.60 7.07
C ILE A 72 16.65 -4.07 7.06
N LYS A 73 16.81 -3.45 5.89
CA LYS A 73 16.82 -1.98 5.73
C LYS A 73 15.47 -1.38 6.14
N ASP A 74 14.37 -2.01 5.75
CA ASP A 74 13.03 -1.56 6.07
C ASP A 74 12.77 -1.59 7.59
N ILE A 75 13.20 -2.66 8.27
CA ILE A 75 13.12 -2.78 9.73
C ILE A 75 13.92 -1.67 10.42
N LYS A 76 15.16 -1.40 9.96
CA LYS A 76 15.99 -0.30 10.50
C LYS A 76 15.29 1.07 10.35
N ILE A 77 14.70 1.34 9.18
CA ILE A 77 13.93 2.57 8.94
C ILE A 77 12.75 2.67 9.90
N LEU A 78 11.93 1.61 10.04
CA LEU A 78 10.75 1.61 10.89
C LEU A 78 11.09 1.74 12.38
N LYS A 79 12.19 1.15 12.85
CA LYS A 79 12.71 1.34 14.21
C LYS A 79 13.11 2.81 14.44
N LYS A 80 13.88 3.41 13.51
CA LYS A 80 14.33 4.82 13.60
C LYS A 80 13.15 5.79 13.72
N ILE A 81 12.07 5.54 12.98
CA ILE A 81 10.85 6.36 13.05
C ILE A 81 9.88 5.90 14.14
N LYS A 82 10.31 5.04 15.08
CA LYS A 82 9.58 4.62 16.29
C LYS A 82 8.17 4.09 15.99
N ILE A 83 8.05 3.14 15.02
CA ILE A 83 6.79 2.44 14.76
C ILE A 83 6.54 1.40 15.86
N LYS A 84 5.28 1.28 16.30
CA LYS A 84 4.90 0.37 17.39
C LYS A 84 4.80 -1.08 16.91
N TYR A 85 4.12 -1.31 15.77
CA TYR A 85 3.82 -2.65 15.27
C TYR A 85 4.23 -2.85 13.82
N LEU A 86 4.95 -3.94 13.53
CA LEU A 86 5.29 -4.39 12.18
C LEU A 86 4.74 -5.80 11.96
N TYR A 87 3.96 -5.99 10.89
CA TYR A 87 3.43 -7.28 10.47
C TYR A 87 4.09 -7.75 9.17
N ILE A 88 4.68 -8.93 9.20
CA ILE A 88 5.36 -9.58 8.06
C ILE A 88 4.69 -10.94 7.85
N PRO A 89 3.48 -10.98 7.27
CA PRO A 89 2.73 -12.22 7.10
C PRO A 89 3.35 -13.16 6.08
N THR A 90 3.07 -14.46 6.26
CA THR A 90 3.25 -15.47 5.23
C THR A 90 2.05 -15.48 4.26
N TYR A 91 2.18 -16.20 3.14
CA TYR A 91 1.04 -16.44 2.25
C TYR A 91 -0.10 -17.17 2.98
N LYS A 92 0.22 -18.15 3.81
CA LYS A 92 -0.75 -18.91 4.61
C LYS A 92 -1.52 -18.00 5.57
N ASP A 93 -0.87 -17.06 6.25
CA ASP A 93 -1.56 -16.11 7.14
C ASP A 93 -2.65 -15.30 6.42
N ILE A 94 -2.36 -14.90 5.18
CA ILE A 94 -3.27 -14.06 4.39
C ILE A 94 -4.35 -14.89 3.70
N TYR A 95 -4.03 -16.09 3.19
CA TYR A 95 -4.92 -16.83 2.28
C TYR A 95 -5.50 -18.14 2.85
N SER A 96 -5.24 -18.49 4.12
CA SER A 96 -5.78 -19.70 4.75
C SER A 96 -7.25 -19.62 5.18
N PHE A 97 -7.91 -18.47 5.00
CA PHE A 97 -9.31 -18.31 5.40
C PHE A 97 -10.13 -17.61 4.32
N ASN A 98 -11.44 -17.82 4.33
CA ASN A 98 -12.36 -17.11 3.46
C ASN A 98 -12.82 -15.81 4.12
N PRO A 99 -12.63 -14.64 3.47
CA PRO A 99 -13.10 -13.37 4.01
C PRO A 99 -14.63 -13.35 4.09
N LYS A 100 -15.17 -12.74 5.14
CA LYS A 100 -16.62 -12.50 5.29
C LYS A 100 -17.17 -11.69 4.14
N ASN A 101 -16.48 -10.63 3.77
CA ASN A 101 -16.87 -9.77 2.65
C ASN A 101 -16.25 -10.28 1.34
N LYS A 102 -17.09 -10.64 0.36
CA LYS A 102 -16.62 -10.83 -1.01
C LYS A 102 -16.17 -9.49 -1.58
N ILE A 103 -15.04 -9.48 -2.31
CA ILE A 103 -14.51 -8.26 -2.93
C ILE A 103 -15.52 -7.67 -3.93
N TYR A 104 -15.60 -6.34 -3.97
CA TYR A 104 -16.39 -5.60 -4.95
C TYR A 104 -15.44 -4.85 -5.89
N LEU A 105 -15.57 -5.10 -7.18
CA LEU A 105 -14.87 -4.41 -8.26
C LEU A 105 -15.89 -3.82 -9.22
N ASN A 106 -15.83 -2.52 -9.44
CA ASN A 106 -16.65 -1.84 -10.45
C ASN A 106 -15.93 -1.80 -11.82
N SER A 107 -16.60 -1.24 -12.84
CA SER A 107 -16.09 -1.13 -14.21
C SER A 107 -14.77 -0.37 -14.32
N PHE A 108 -14.48 0.58 -13.41
CA PHE A 108 -13.22 1.30 -13.34
C PHE A 108 -11.99 0.38 -13.23
N SER A 109 -12.18 -0.85 -12.72
CA SER A 109 -11.10 -1.86 -12.65
C SER A 109 -10.69 -2.43 -14.01
N LYS A 110 -11.46 -2.21 -15.09
CA LYS A 110 -11.23 -2.77 -16.44
C LYS A 110 -10.57 -1.78 -17.40
N ILE A 111 -10.53 -0.49 -17.06
CA ILE A 111 -9.94 0.58 -17.88
C ILE A 111 -8.58 1.03 -17.33
N LEU A 112 -7.88 1.93 -18.02
CA LEU A 112 -6.56 2.45 -17.63
C LEU A 112 -5.57 1.32 -17.31
N CYS A 113 -4.95 1.35 -16.12
CA CYS A 113 -4.02 0.30 -15.70
C CYS A 113 -4.67 -1.10 -15.69
N GLY A 114 -5.96 -1.20 -15.43
CA GLY A 114 -6.67 -2.47 -15.42
C GLY A 114 -6.77 -3.15 -16.78
N LYS A 115 -6.86 -2.37 -17.86
CA LYS A 115 -6.82 -2.88 -19.24
C LYS A 115 -5.53 -3.66 -19.54
N PHE A 116 -4.39 -3.16 -19.05
CA PHE A 116 -3.06 -3.71 -19.31
C PHE A 116 -2.57 -4.64 -18.20
N ARG A 117 -3.30 -4.73 -17.08
CA ARG A 117 -2.95 -5.53 -15.91
C ARG A 117 -4.15 -6.36 -15.43
N PRO A 118 -4.59 -7.36 -16.21
CA PRO A 118 -5.71 -8.21 -15.84
C PRO A 118 -5.43 -8.86 -14.48
N TYR A 119 -6.48 -8.99 -13.64
CA TYR A 119 -6.42 -9.55 -12.27
C TYR A 119 -5.63 -8.73 -11.23
N HIS A 120 -4.87 -7.69 -11.63
CA HIS A 120 -4.09 -6.89 -10.68
C HIS A 120 -4.96 -6.32 -9.55
N PHE A 121 -6.02 -5.60 -9.90
CA PHE A 121 -6.88 -4.99 -8.89
C PHE A 121 -7.67 -6.01 -8.09
N LYS A 122 -8.03 -7.17 -8.69
CA LYS A 122 -8.60 -8.30 -7.94
C LYS A 122 -7.63 -8.80 -6.87
N GLY A 123 -6.35 -8.92 -7.19
CA GLY A 123 -5.29 -9.30 -6.25
C GLY A 123 -5.09 -8.27 -5.14
N VAL A 124 -5.10 -6.98 -5.48
CA VAL A 124 -4.95 -5.87 -4.52
C VAL A 124 -6.14 -5.81 -3.56
N LEU A 125 -7.38 -5.83 -4.07
CA LEU A 125 -8.56 -5.78 -3.21
C LEU A 125 -8.64 -7.00 -2.31
N ASN A 126 -8.27 -8.15 -2.82
CA ASN A 126 -8.29 -9.41 -2.05
C ASN A 126 -7.35 -9.34 -0.84
N VAL A 127 -6.11 -8.88 -1.03
CA VAL A 127 -5.16 -8.76 0.10
C VAL A 127 -5.57 -7.66 1.08
N VAL A 128 -6.05 -6.50 0.59
CA VAL A 128 -6.49 -5.41 1.46
C VAL A 128 -7.71 -5.81 2.27
N ASN A 129 -8.70 -6.48 1.66
CA ASN A 129 -9.87 -6.99 2.37
C ASN A 129 -9.49 -7.96 3.49
N ARG A 130 -8.54 -8.88 3.24
CA ARG A 130 -8.01 -9.80 4.25
C ARG A 130 -7.27 -9.09 5.36
N PHE A 131 -6.47 -8.07 5.06
CA PHE A 131 -5.86 -7.23 6.08
C PHE A 131 -6.90 -6.50 6.93
N ILE A 132 -7.98 -6.01 6.32
CA ILE A 132 -9.08 -5.37 7.07
C ILE A 132 -9.68 -6.36 8.07
N GLU A 133 -9.93 -7.60 7.67
CA GLU A 133 -10.51 -8.61 8.55
C GLU A 133 -9.57 -9.08 9.67
N ILE A 134 -8.27 -9.20 9.37
CA ILE A 134 -7.25 -9.61 10.35
C ILE A 134 -7.01 -8.50 11.37
N ILE A 135 -6.84 -7.26 10.93
CA ILE A 135 -6.35 -6.13 11.73
C ILE A 135 -7.50 -5.31 12.31
N LYS A 136 -8.64 -5.26 11.61
CA LYS A 136 -9.80 -4.40 11.92
C LYS A 136 -9.39 -2.94 12.17
N PRO A 137 -8.61 -2.32 11.25
CA PRO A 137 -8.05 -0.99 11.48
C PRO A 137 -9.16 0.05 11.42
N LYS A 138 -9.05 1.12 12.26
CA LYS A 138 -9.92 2.28 12.14
C LYS A 138 -9.59 3.11 10.90
N PHE A 139 -8.30 3.20 10.54
CA PHE A 139 -7.81 3.97 9.40
C PHE A 139 -6.83 3.14 8.57
N ILE A 140 -6.92 3.22 7.23
CA ILE A 140 -5.90 2.75 6.30
C ILE A 140 -5.37 3.94 5.50
N TYR A 141 -4.06 4.13 5.48
CA TYR A 141 -3.40 5.22 4.77
C TYR A 141 -2.85 4.73 3.45
N LEU A 142 -3.31 5.32 2.34
CA LEU A 142 -2.94 4.96 0.98
C LEU A 142 -2.49 6.20 0.19
N GLY A 143 -1.48 6.02 -0.65
CA GLY A 143 -0.96 7.09 -1.51
C GLY A 143 -1.82 7.34 -2.74
N MET A 144 -2.06 8.62 -3.07
CA MET A 144 -2.74 9.04 -4.29
C MET A 144 -1.93 8.75 -5.56
N LYS A 145 -0.66 8.38 -5.42
CA LYS A 145 0.18 7.92 -6.53
C LYS A 145 -0.47 6.78 -7.31
N ASP A 146 -1.06 5.83 -6.62
CA ASP A 146 -1.75 4.69 -7.22
C ASP A 146 -3.27 4.94 -7.18
N PHE A 147 -3.70 6.04 -7.87
CA PHE A 147 -5.05 6.62 -7.75
C PHE A 147 -6.16 5.63 -8.09
N GLN A 148 -6.02 4.88 -9.18
CA GLN A 148 -7.03 3.88 -9.57
C GLN A 148 -7.20 2.80 -8.50
N GLN A 149 -6.09 2.32 -7.93
CA GLN A 149 -6.10 1.38 -6.79
C GLN A 149 -6.82 1.98 -5.57
N LEU A 150 -6.48 3.22 -5.21
CA LEU A 150 -7.10 3.93 -4.09
C LEU A 150 -8.61 4.07 -4.27
N SER A 151 -9.05 4.45 -5.47
CA SER A 151 -10.48 4.62 -5.81
C SER A 151 -11.25 3.30 -5.71
N LEU A 152 -10.68 2.21 -6.21
CA LEU A 152 -11.29 0.89 -6.13
C LEU A 152 -11.37 0.37 -4.69
N ILE A 153 -10.36 0.60 -3.86
CA ILE A 153 -10.39 0.23 -2.44
C ILE A 153 -11.47 1.04 -1.70
N LYS A 154 -11.58 2.35 -1.94
CA LYS A 154 -12.64 3.19 -1.37
C LYS A 154 -14.03 2.69 -1.77
N SER A 155 -14.22 2.42 -3.06
CA SER A 155 -15.48 1.90 -3.60
C SER A 155 -15.86 0.57 -2.94
N HIS A 156 -14.90 -0.35 -2.77
CA HIS A 156 -15.12 -1.61 -2.08
C HIS A 156 -15.55 -1.42 -0.61
N VAL A 157 -14.80 -0.60 0.14
CA VAL A 157 -15.09 -0.33 1.56
C VAL A 157 -16.48 0.28 1.73
N ASN A 158 -16.84 1.26 0.89
CA ASN A 158 -18.16 1.90 0.94
C ASN A 158 -19.28 0.92 0.56
N LYS A 159 -19.14 0.18 -0.56
CA LYS A 159 -20.17 -0.76 -1.04
C LYS A 159 -20.43 -1.91 -0.06
N LYS A 160 -19.42 -2.28 0.74
CA LYS A 160 -19.52 -3.35 1.75
C LYS A 160 -19.79 -2.83 3.16
N ASN A 161 -20.06 -1.53 3.33
CA ASN A 161 -20.33 -0.88 4.62
C ASN A 161 -19.25 -1.21 5.69
N ILE A 162 -17.98 -1.30 5.25
CA ILE A 162 -16.87 -1.60 6.14
C ILE A 162 -16.53 -0.35 6.97
N LYS A 163 -16.46 -0.48 8.30
CA LYS A 163 -16.24 0.65 9.23
C LYS A 163 -14.86 1.31 9.12
N THR A 164 -13.90 0.68 8.43
CA THR A 164 -12.56 1.22 8.20
C THR A 164 -12.58 2.46 7.29
N LYS A 165 -11.95 3.55 7.70
CA LYS A 165 -11.83 4.78 6.89
C LYS A 165 -10.55 4.75 6.05
N ILE A 166 -10.67 4.97 4.74
CA ILE A 166 -9.53 5.07 3.81
C ILE A 166 -9.05 6.52 3.73
N ILE A 167 -7.82 6.77 4.17
CA ILE A 167 -7.20 8.10 4.18
C ILE A 167 -6.28 8.24 2.97
N SER A 168 -6.64 9.15 2.07
CA SER A 168 -5.83 9.51 0.90
C SER A 168 -4.65 10.39 1.31
N CYS A 169 -3.46 10.06 0.83
CA CYS A 169 -2.26 10.84 1.10
C CYS A 169 -1.64 11.35 -0.20
N PRO A 170 -1.21 12.63 -0.26
CA PRO A 170 -0.61 13.19 -1.44
C PRO A 170 0.60 12.40 -1.95
N THR A 171 0.82 12.46 -3.27
CA THR A 171 2.00 11.86 -3.89
C THR A 171 3.26 12.63 -3.52
N VAL A 172 4.24 11.96 -2.93
CA VAL A 172 5.57 12.52 -2.68
C VAL A 172 6.40 12.38 -3.95
N ARG A 173 7.09 13.48 -4.32
CA ARG A 173 7.89 13.55 -5.55
C ARG A 173 9.32 13.98 -5.25
N GLU A 174 10.24 13.63 -6.12
CA GLU A 174 11.58 14.18 -6.14
C GLU A 174 11.56 15.64 -6.65
N LYS A 175 12.66 16.37 -6.44
CA LYS A 175 12.78 17.78 -6.88
C LYS A 175 12.49 17.99 -8.38
N ASN A 176 12.79 17.00 -9.21
CA ASN A 176 12.51 17.02 -10.65
C ASN A 176 11.04 16.73 -11.02
N GLY A 177 10.17 16.40 -10.05
CA GLY A 177 8.76 16.08 -10.26
C GLY A 177 8.44 14.58 -10.33
N LEU A 178 9.43 13.71 -10.42
CA LEU A 178 9.23 12.26 -10.47
C LEU A 178 8.57 11.74 -9.18
N ALA A 179 7.47 11.01 -9.30
CA ALA A 179 6.84 10.35 -8.15
C ALA A 179 7.76 9.29 -7.54
N ILE A 180 7.95 9.33 -6.23
CA ILE A 180 8.83 8.37 -5.54
C ILE A 180 8.22 6.98 -5.57
N SER A 181 9.02 6.00 -6.00
CA SER A 181 8.65 4.59 -6.10
C SER A 181 9.84 3.69 -5.81
N SER A 182 9.57 2.51 -5.22
CA SER A 182 10.58 1.46 -5.07
C SER A 182 11.15 0.96 -6.41
N ARG A 183 10.43 1.17 -7.52
CA ARG A 183 10.90 0.83 -8.87
C ARG A 183 11.84 1.87 -9.47
N ASN A 184 11.95 3.06 -8.91
CA ASN A 184 12.86 4.11 -9.44
C ASN A 184 14.33 3.69 -9.37
N SER A 185 14.69 2.78 -8.45
CA SER A 185 16.03 2.20 -8.38
C SER A 185 16.46 1.38 -9.61
N LYS A 186 15.53 1.09 -10.52
CA LYS A 186 15.79 0.41 -11.80
C LYS A 186 16.07 1.39 -12.95
N LEU A 187 15.90 2.68 -12.73
CA LEU A 187 16.11 3.74 -13.71
C LEU A 187 17.55 4.27 -13.63
N ASN A 188 18.17 4.51 -14.76
CA ASN A 188 19.43 5.25 -14.83
C ASN A 188 19.16 6.78 -14.73
N ASN A 189 20.25 7.57 -14.60
CA ASN A 189 20.13 9.02 -14.42
C ASN A 189 19.40 9.73 -15.57
N ASN A 190 19.57 9.30 -16.80
CA ASN A 190 18.89 9.88 -17.95
C ASN A 190 17.38 9.58 -17.93
N HIS A 191 17.01 8.35 -17.61
CA HIS A 191 15.61 7.96 -17.43
C HIS A 191 14.95 8.72 -16.27
N ILE A 192 15.65 8.95 -15.15
CA ILE A 192 15.13 9.74 -14.02
C ILE A 192 14.87 11.20 -14.43
N LYS A 193 15.80 11.82 -15.18
CA LYS A 193 15.63 13.18 -15.70
C LYS A 193 14.42 13.28 -16.66
N CYS A 194 14.33 12.34 -17.60
CA CYS A 194 13.22 12.30 -18.57
C CYS A 194 11.87 12.09 -17.88
N ALA A 195 11.75 11.10 -16.99
CA ALA A 195 10.52 10.80 -16.28
C ALA A 195 10.03 11.96 -15.40
N GLY A 196 10.94 12.78 -14.85
CA GLY A 196 10.59 13.99 -14.10
C GLY A 196 9.91 15.07 -14.96
N LYS A 197 10.25 15.16 -16.26
CA LYS A 197 9.64 16.14 -17.18
C LYS A 197 8.15 15.89 -17.41
N ILE A 198 7.71 14.61 -17.39
CA ILE A 198 6.30 14.24 -17.64
C ILE A 198 5.37 14.96 -16.66
N TYR A 199 5.67 14.94 -15.37
CA TYR A 199 4.83 15.61 -14.37
C TYR A 199 4.81 17.12 -14.55
N LYS A 200 5.95 17.73 -14.84
CA LYS A 200 6.05 19.18 -15.09
C LYS A 200 5.22 19.56 -16.30
N TYR A 201 5.34 18.79 -17.40
CA TYR A 201 4.55 19.01 -18.61
C TYR A 201 3.05 18.95 -18.33
N LEU A 202 2.56 17.88 -17.71
CA LEU A 202 1.15 17.71 -17.36
C LEU A 202 0.65 18.82 -16.42
N LYS A 203 1.47 19.24 -15.46
CA LYS A 203 1.11 20.33 -14.53
C LYS A 203 0.97 21.67 -15.26
N ASN A 204 1.89 21.98 -16.18
CA ASN A 204 1.89 23.24 -16.91
C ASN A 204 0.75 23.31 -17.94
N ASN A 205 0.35 22.16 -18.49
CA ASN A 205 -0.71 22.05 -19.50
C ASN A 205 -2.05 21.59 -18.92
N LYS A 206 -2.27 21.76 -17.61
CA LYS A 206 -3.49 21.31 -16.92
C LYS A 206 -4.78 21.90 -17.51
N LYS A 207 -4.73 23.08 -18.14
CA LYS A 207 -5.88 23.72 -18.80
C LYS A 207 -6.24 23.07 -20.15
N LEU A 208 -5.36 22.23 -20.71
CA LEU A 208 -5.56 21.54 -22.00
C LEU A 208 -6.05 20.09 -21.81
N ILE A 209 -6.25 19.67 -20.59
CA ILE A 209 -6.76 18.35 -20.19
C ILE A 209 -8.10 18.55 -19.46
#